data_049628c4cb628d3c7a940a7a1dc4ddf1
#
_entry.id   049628c4cb628d3c7a940a7a1dc4ddf1
#
_cell.length_a   1.000
_cell.length_b   1.000
_cell.length_c   1.000
_cell.angle_alpha   90.00
_cell.angle_beta   90.00
_cell.angle_gamma   90.00
#
_symmetry.space_group_name_H-M   'P 1'
#
loop_
_entity.id
_entity.type
_entity.pdbx_description
1 polymer ?
#
loop_
_entity_poly.entity_id
_entity_poly.type
_entity_poly.pdbx_seq_one_letter_code
_entity_poly.pdbx_strand_id
1 'polypeptide(L)'
;FGEPEGCKIEETLKDRGIVYVSCDDERDLLDSFLHTWNEYSPDIVTGWNVSGFDIPYLYNRLCRLHDEKIARRLSPWKYASIRKFQSGFGQDQMNVDLSGIATLDYLDLYKKFTYTNQESYRLDYIANVELGERKLSYSEFGSLHTLYKRDYHKFIEYNVKDVELVERLENKM
;
A
#
# COMPACT_ATOMS: atom_id res chain seq x y z
N PHE A 1 -16.95 -1.78 4.66
CA PHE A 1 -16.89 -0.67 5.61
C PHE A 1 -17.74 0.45 5.03
N GLY A 2 -19.03 0.54 5.42
CA GLY A 2 -19.96 1.51 4.87
C GLY A 2 -19.46 2.95 4.98
N GLU A 3 -19.68 3.75 3.95
CA GLU A 3 -19.38 5.18 3.97
C GLU A 3 -20.19 5.87 5.08
N PRO A 4 -19.60 6.83 5.80
CA PRO A 4 -20.39 7.73 6.61
C PRO A 4 -21.38 8.49 5.70
N GLU A 5 -22.66 8.47 6.02
CA GLU A 5 -23.68 9.20 5.25
C GLU A 5 -23.25 10.64 4.98
N GLY A 6 -23.25 11.06 3.71
CA GLY A 6 -23.01 12.43 3.28
C GLY A 6 -21.57 12.81 2.92
N CYS A 7 -20.66 11.85 2.70
CA CYS A 7 -19.31 12.16 2.30
C CYS A 7 -19.21 12.44 0.78
N LYS A 8 -18.80 13.67 0.41
CA LYS A 8 -18.57 14.06 -1.00
C LYS A 8 -17.17 13.69 -1.51
N ILE A 9 -16.62 12.53 -1.07
CA ILE A 9 -15.28 12.07 -1.44
C ILE A 9 -15.14 11.92 -2.95
N GLU A 10 -16.15 11.38 -3.62
CA GLU A 10 -16.09 11.12 -5.06
C GLU A 10 -15.85 12.36 -5.91
N GLU A 11 -16.44 13.52 -5.56
CA GLU A 11 -16.27 14.76 -6.33
C GLU A 11 -14.84 15.29 -6.19
N THR A 12 -14.29 15.31 -4.96
CA THR A 12 -12.94 15.83 -4.68
C THR A 12 -11.85 14.97 -5.33
N LEU A 13 -12.05 13.65 -5.42
CA LEU A 13 -11.09 12.72 -6.00
C LEU A 13 -11.16 12.68 -7.53
N LYS A 14 -12.34 12.88 -8.13
CA LYS A 14 -12.52 12.94 -9.59
C LYS A 14 -11.70 14.05 -10.23
N ASP A 15 -11.65 15.23 -9.61
CA ASP A 15 -10.85 16.37 -10.10
C ASP A 15 -9.35 16.06 -10.14
N ARG A 16 -8.89 15.08 -9.35
CA ARG A 16 -7.50 14.60 -9.30
C ARG A 16 -7.26 13.36 -10.19
N GLY A 17 -8.25 12.92 -10.95
CA GLY A 17 -8.17 11.70 -11.76
C GLY A 17 -8.18 10.39 -10.95
N ILE A 18 -8.63 10.45 -9.70
CA ILE A 18 -8.69 9.30 -8.80
C ILE A 18 -10.09 8.68 -8.87
N VAL A 19 -10.15 7.38 -9.09
CA VAL A 19 -11.40 6.61 -9.04
C VAL A 19 -11.59 6.07 -7.62
N TYR A 20 -12.70 6.45 -7.00
CA TYR A 20 -13.11 5.92 -5.71
C TYR A 20 -14.18 4.84 -5.90
N VAL A 21 -13.98 3.68 -5.31
CA VAL A 21 -14.94 2.57 -5.33
C VAL A 21 -15.44 2.34 -3.91
N SER A 22 -16.73 2.57 -3.69
CA SER A 22 -17.38 2.25 -2.42
C SER A 22 -17.61 0.74 -2.33
N CYS A 23 -17.32 0.16 -1.18
CA CYS A 23 -17.46 -1.26 -0.92
C CYS A 23 -18.26 -1.47 0.38
N ASP A 24 -19.17 -2.45 0.38
CA ASP A 24 -20.07 -2.71 1.53
C ASP A 24 -19.30 -3.31 2.71
N ASP A 25 -18.32 -4.16 2.43
CA ASP A 25 -17.50 -4.81 3.45
C ASP A 25 -16.06 -5.07 2.95
N GLU A 26 -15.22 -5.68 3.79
CA GLU A 26 -13.82 -5.99 3.44
C GLU A 26 -13.73 -7.06 2.36
N ARG A 27 -14.67 -7.98 2.28
CA ARG A 27 -14.69 -9.01 1.23
C ARG A 27 -14.96 -8.38 -0.13
N ASP A 28 -15.96 -7.52 -0.21
CA ASP A 28 -16.30 -6.75 -1.40
C ASP A 28 -15.14 -5.86 -1.84
N LEU A 29 -14.46 -5.20 -0.88
CA LEU A 29 -13.25 -4.42 -1.15
C LEU A 29 -12.14 -5.27 -1.77
N LEU A 30 -11.87 -6.46 -1.24
CA LEU A 30 -10.82 -7.34 -1.76
C LEU A 30 -11.21 -7.95 -3.11
N ASP A 31 -12.48 -8.24 -3.32
CA ASP A 31 -12.98 -8.75 -4.61
C ASP A 31 -12.88 -7.66 -5.69
N SER A 32 -13.28 -6.42 -5.39
CA SER A 32 -13.14 -5.26 -6.28
C SER A 32 -11.69 -4.94 -6.59
N PHE A 33 -10.82 -4.97 -5.56
CA PHE A 33 -9.38 -4.82 -5.73
C PHE A 33 -8.80 -5.90 -6.65
N LEU A 34 -9.12 -7.16 -6.40
CA LEU A 34 -8.61 -8.29 -7.18
C LEU A 34 -9.14 -8.29 -8.62
N HIS A 35 -10.36 -7.80 -8.84
CA HIS A 35 -10.92 -7.59 -10.17
C HIS A 35 -10.09 -6.55 -10.94
N THR A 36 -9.90 -5.37 -10.36
CA THR A 36 -9.09 -4.29 -10.93
C THR A 36 -7.65 -4.72 -11.17
N TRP A 37 -7.02 -5.39 -10.20
CA TRP A 37 -5.68 -5.94 -10.31
C TRP A 37 -5.52 -6.87 -11.51
N ASN A 38 -6.47 -7.79 -11.71
CA ASN A 38 -6.42 -8.73 -12.83
C ASN A 38 -6.76 -8.08 -14.18
N GLU A 39 -7.56 -7.03 -14.18
CA GLU A 39 -7.88 -6.25 -15.38
C GLU A 39 -6.65 -5.48 -15.88
N TYR A 40 -5.95 -4.79 -14.99
CA TYR A 40 -4.73 -4.06 -15.33
C TYR A 40 -3.53 -4.98 -15.55
N SER A 41 -3.50 -6.15 -14.90
CA SER A 41 -2.43 -7.16 -15.03
C SER A 41 -1.02 -6.54 -14.96
N PRO A 42 -0.62 -5.93 -13.83
CA PRO A 42 0.63 -5.20 -13.76
C PRO A 42 1.84 -6.12 -13.95
N ASP A 43 2.80 -5.70 -14.78
CA ASP A 43 4.09 -6.37 -14.93
C ASP A 43 5.04 -6.02 -13.79
N ILE A 44 4.90 -4.81 -13.25
CA ILE A 44 5.72 -4.26 -12.17
C ILE A 44 4.81 -3.71 -11.08
N VAL A 45 5.14 -4.02 -9.85
CA VAL A 45 4.51 -3.45 -8.65
C VAL A 45 5.57 -2.77 -7.82
N THR A 46 5.29 -1.55 -7.41
CA THR A 46 6.20 -0.76 -6.61
C THR A 46 5.51 -0.12 -5.42
N GLY A 47 6.29 0.34 -4.46
CA GLY A 47 5.83 1.01 -3.26
C GLY A 47 6.94 1.14 -2.24
N TRP A 48 6.66 1.77 -1.11
CA TRP A 48 7.61 1.90 0.00
C TRP A 48 7.44 0.78 1.01
N ASN A 49 8.37 -0.16 1.05
CA ASN A 49 8.30 -1.39 1.85
C ASN A 49 7.20 -2.36 1.39
N VAL A 50 6.88 -2.32 0.10
CA VAL A 50 5.79 -3.11 -0.50
C VAL A 50 6.04 -4.61 -0.37
N SER A 51 7.28 -5.06 -0.49
CA SER A 51 7.69 -6.46 -0.34
C SER A 51 7.58 -6.96 1.10
N GLY A 52 7.84 -6.07 2.06
CA GLY A 52 7.81 -6.41 3.49
C GLY A 52 6.44 -6.27 4.15
N PHE A 53 5.54 -5.49 3.55
CA PHE A 53 4.24 -5.20 4.17
C PHE A 53 3.06 -5.39 3.23
N ASP A 54 2.93 -4.62 2.16
CA ASP A 54 1.67 -4.54 1.39
C ASP A 54 1.31 -5.86 0.71
N ILE A 55 2.24 -6.47 -0.03
CA ILE A 55 1.99 -7.74 -0.73
C ILE A 55 1.73 -8.89 0.26
N PRO A 56 2.55 -9.11 1.30
CA PRO A 56 2.27 -10.12 2.33
C PRO A 56 0.93 -9.89 3.04
N TYR A 57 0.58 -8.64 3.35
CA TYR A 57 -0.68 -8.31 3.98
C TYR A 57 -1.88 -8.66 3.09
N LEU A 58 -1.87 -8.21 1.83
CA LEU A 58 -2.94 -8.52 0.86
C LEU A 58 -3.10 -10.02 0.65
N TYR A 59 -1.99 -10.73 0.45
CA TYR A 59 -2.02 -12.18 0.28
C TYR A 59 -2.64 -12.89 1.49
N ASN A 60 -2.22 -12.53 2.70
CA ASN A 60 -2.76 -13.11 3.94
C ASN A 60 -4.24 -12.76 4.15
N ARG A 61 -4.67 -11.52 3.83
CA ARG A 61 -6.08 -11.12 3.95
C ARG A 61 -6.96 -11.89 2.98
N LEU A 62 -6.52 -12.06 1.74
CA LEU A 62 -7.21 -12.89 0.73
C LEU A 62 -7.29 -14.34 1.17
N CYS A 63 -6.21 -14.93 1.68
CA CYS A 63 -6.23 -16.29 2.23
C CYS A 63 -7.22 -16.45 3.40
N ARG A 64 -7.33 -15.42 4.24
CA ARG A 64 -8.16 -15.48 5.45
C ARG A 64 -9.64 -15.28 5.16
N LEU A 65 -9.99 -14.39 4.25
CA LEU A 65 -11.39 -14.04 3.94
C LEU A 65 -11.98 -14.91 2.82
N HIS A 66 -11.14 -15.44 1.97
CA HIS A 66 -11.47 -16.38 0.90
C HIS A 66 -10.71 -17.70 1.10
N ASP A 67 -9.72 -17.95 0.26
CA ASP A 67 -8.82 -19.08 0.33
C ASP A 67 -7.48 -18.80 -0.39
N GLU A 68 -6.54 -19.72 -0.29
CA GLU A 68 -5.23 -19.57 -0.95
C GLU A 68 -5.34 -19.57 -2.48
N LYS A 69 -6.32 -20.25 -3.06
CA LYS A 69 -6.54 -20.27 -4.52
C LYS A 69 -6.93 -18.88 -5.04
N ILE A 70 -7.74 -18.17 -4.29
CA ILE A 70 -8.11 -16.76 -4.60
C ILE A 70 -6.91 -15.83 -4.40
N ALA A 71 -6.16 -15.98 -3.30
CA ALA A 71 -4.96 -15.17 -3.06
C ALA A 71 -3.91 -15.33 -4.17
N ARG A 72 -3.74 -16.52 -4.72
CA ARG A 72 -2.84 -16.79 -5.85
C ARG A 72 -3.22 -16.04 -7.14
N ARG A 73 -4.43 -15.50 -7.25
CA ARG A 73 -4.86 -14.66 -8.39
C ARG A 73 -4.17 -13.29 -8.41
N LEU A 74 -3.44 -12.91 -7.36
CA LEU A 74 -2.51 -11.79 -7.41
C LEU A 74 -1.37 -12.02 -8.42
N SER A 75 -1.02 -13.27 -8.69
CA SER A 75 -0.08 -13.63 -9.75
C SER A 75 -0.83 -13.95 -11.04
N PRO A 76 -0.41 -13.43 -12.22
CA PRO A 76 -0.99 -13.78 -13.52
C PRO A 76 -0.88 -15.30 -13.80
N TRP A 77 0.16 -15.95 -13.27
CA TRP A 77 0.37 -17.40 -13.40
C TRP A 77 -0.29 -18.21 -12.28
N LYS A 78 -1.01 -17.55 -11.35
CA LYS A 78 -1.66 -18.17 -10.19
C LYS A 78 -0.69 -18.97 -9.31
N TYR A 79 0.54 -18.48 -9.26
CA TYR A 79 1.61 -19.05 -8.44
C TYR A 79 2.28 -17.97 -7.59
N ALA A 80 2.34 -18.22 -6.28
CA ALA A 80 3.02 -17.38 -5.33
C ALA A 80 4.00 -18.23 -4.51
N SER A 81 5.25 -17.79 -4.40
CA SER A 81 6.26 -18.40 -3.55
C SER A 81 6.30 -17.70 -2.21
N ILE A 82 6.10 -18.43 -1.14
CA ILE A 82 6.06 -17.88 0.22
C ILE A 82 7.34 -18.28 0.94
N ARG A 83 8.10 -17.28 1.39
CA ARG A 83 9.27 -17.48 2.23
C ARG A 83 9.03 -16.86 3.60
N LYS A 84 9.07 -17.70 4.63
CA LYS A 84 9.04 -17.25 6.03
C LYS A 84 10.46 -17.22 6.56
N PHE A 85 10.83 -16.13 7.22
CA PHE A 85 12.15 -15.97 7.84
C PHE A 85 12.03 -15.15 9.11
N GLN A 86 12.96 -15.35 10.03
CA GLN A 86 13.05 -14.52 11.22
C GLN A 86 13.93 -13.32 10.93
N SER A 87 13.44 -12.13 11.24
CA SER A 87 14.25 -10.92 11.22
C SER A 87 15.34 -11.00 12.27
N GLY A 88 16.41 -10.20 12.12
CA GLY A 88 17.48 -10.10 13.12
C GLY A 88 17.02 -9.74 14.53
N PHE A 89 15.77 -9.31 14.71
CA PHE A 89 15.13 -9.02 16.00
C PHE A 89 14.16 -10.13 16.46
N GLY A 90 14.24 -11.33 15.86
CA GLY A 90 13.41 -12.49 16.25
C GLY A 90 11.94 -12.40 15.83
N GLN A 91 11.55 -11.43 15.02
CA GLN A 91 10.19 -11.35 14.50
C GLN A 91 10.04 -12.22 13.26
N ASP A 92 8.96 -12.99 13.20
CA ASP A 92 8.61 -13.75 12.00
C ASP A 92 8.18 -12.79 10.91
N GLN A 93 8.89 -12.84 9.79
CA GLN A 93 8.58 -12.08 8.58
C GLN A 93 8.21 -13.04 7.47
N MET A 94 7.36 -12.56 6.57
CA MET A 94 6.92 -13.31 5.41
C MET A 94 7.16 -12.45 4.15
N ASN A 95 7.81 -13.03 3.18
CA ASN A 95 7.87 -12.48 1.83
C ASN A 95 7.02 -13.34 0.90
N VAL A 96 6.26 -12.68 0.04
CA VAL A 96 5.41 -13.32 -0.97
C VAL A 96 5.89 -12.84 -2.33
N ASP A 97 6.42 -13.75 -3.10
CA ASP A 97 6.88 -13.52 -4.46
C ASP A 97 5.78 -13.95 -5.44
N LEU A 98 5.26 -12.99 -6.20
CA LEU A 98 4.18 -13.21 -7.17
C LEU A 98 4.78 -13.52 -8.54
N SER A 99 4.76 -14.77 -8.94
CA SER A 99 5.34 -15.18 -10.23
C SER A 99 4.68 -14.46 -11.40
N GLY A 100 5.51 -13.87 -12.28
CA GLY A 100 5.07 -13.07 -13.42
C GLY A 100 4.94 -11.57 -13.14
N ILE A 101 5.20 -11.12 -11.89
CA ILE A 101 5.24 -9.71 -11.51
C ILE A 101 6.59 -9.38 -10.89
N ALA A 102 7.24 -8.33 -11.36
CA ALA A 102 8.43 -7.80 -10.72
C ALA A 102 8.05 -6.85 -9.58
N THR A 103 8.46 -7.17 -8.36
CA THR A 103 8.25 -6.27 -7.21
C THR A 103 9.50 -5.41 -7.01
N LEU A 104 9.37 -4.11 -7.24
CA LEU A 104 10.43 -3.12 -7.04
C LEU A 104 10.13 -2.31 -5.79
N ASP A 105 10.75 -2.68 -4.67
CA ASP A 105 10.59 -2.00 -3.40
C ASP A 105 11.46 -0.73 -3.35
N TYR A 106 10.83 0.44 -3.33
CA TYR A 106 11.56 1.72 -3.31
C TYR A 106 12.37 1.92 -2.03
N LEU A 107 12.00 1.32 -0.92
CA LEU A 107 12.82 1.34 0.29
C LEU A 107 14.17 0.64 0.08
N ASP A 108 14.16 -0.50 -0.59
CA ASP A 108 15.37 -1.26 -0.90
C ASP A 108 16.20 -0.58 -1.99
N LEU A 109 15.54 -0.04 -3.01
CA LEU A 109 16.20 0.75 -4.06
C LEU A 109 16.85 2.00 -3.46
N TYR A 110 16.16 2.74 -2.62
CA TYR A 110 16.69 3.92 -1.96
C TYR A 110 17.92 3.59 -1.13
N LYS A 111 17.86 2.56 -0.29
CA LYS A 111 19.02 2.11 0.51
C LYS A 111 20.22 1.68 -0.35
N LYS A 112 19.96 1.05 -1.49
CA LYS A 112 20.99 0.50 -2.38
C LYS A 112 21.71 1.59 -3.18
N PHE A 113 20.98 2.61 -3.64
CA PHE A 113 21.49 3.62 -4.56
C PHE A 113 21.79 4.97 -3.89
N THR A 114 21.44 5.15 -2.61
CA THR A 114 21.78 6.34 -1.85
C THR A 114 23.07 6.10 -1.05
N TYR A 115 24.10 6.92 -1.29
CA TYR A 115 25.40 6.78 -0.62
C TYR A 115 25.41 7.28 0.82
N THR A 116 24.42 8.07 1.22
CA THR A 116 24.34 8.67 2.56
C THR A 116 23.41 7.86 3.42
N ASN A 117 23.89 7.38 4.56
CA ASN A 117 23.03 6.75 5.56
C ASN A 117 22.05 7.76 6.16
N GLN A 118 20.80 7.38 6.26
CA GLN A 118 19.74 8.19 6.84
C GLN A 118 19.48 7.77 8.29
N GLU A 119 19.06 8.72 9.14
CA GLU A 119 18.67 8.43 10.53
C GLU A 119 17.43 7.56 10.61
N SER A 120 16.54 7.68 9.62
CA SER A 120 15.33 6.88 9.49
C SER A 120 14.99 6.63 8.03
N TYR A 121 14.53 5.40 7.75
CA TYR A 121 14.06 5.01 6.42
C TYR A 121 12.53 4.95 6.32
N ARG A 122 11.82 5.64 7.22
CA ARG A 122 10.37 5.81 7.09
C ARG A 122 10.06 6.75 5.94
N LEU A 123 8.98 6.47 5.20
CA LEU A 123 8.56 7.28 4.06
C LEU A 123 8.46 8.77 4.41
N ASP A 124 7.87 9.11 5.56
CA ASP A 124 7.74 10.51 6.02
C ASP A 124 9.10 11.21 6.17
N TYR A 125 10.08 10.52 6.75
CA TYR A 125 11.41 11.08 6.94
C TYR A 125 12.12 11.27 5.58
N ILE A 126 12.12 10.26 4.73
CA ILE A 126 12.77 10.32 3.43
C ILE A 126 12.09 11.35 2.51
N ALA A 127 10.76 11.41 2.49
CA ALA A 127 10.05 12.44 1.74
C ALA A 127 10.42 13.85 2.21
N ASN A 128 10.60 14.07 3.53
CA ASN A 128 11.05 15.35 4.04
C ASN A 128 12.50 15.67 3.62
N VAL A 129 13.40 14.71 3.68
CA VAL A 129 14.81 14.89 3.27
C VAL A 129 14.92 15.17 1.78
N GLU A 130 14.24 14.38 0.96
CA GLU A 130 14.38 14.42 -0.49
C GLU A 130 13.49 15.48 -1.16
N LEU A 131 12.24 15.61 -0.72
CA LEU A 131 11.24 16.47 -1.36
C LEU A 131 10.94 17.75 -0.58
N GLY A 132 11.39 17.84 0.68
CA GLY A 132 10.98 18.92 1.60
C GLY A 132 9.51 18.79 2.06
N GLU A 133 8.89 17.63 1.82
CA GLU A 133 7.49 17.38 2.12
C GLU A 133 7.34 16.29 3.19
N ARG A 134 6.21 16.34 3.87
CA ARG A 134 5.86 15.35 4.89
C ARG A 134 4.50 14.74 4.58
N LYS A 135 4.25 13.59 5.19
CA LYS A 135 2.91 12.99 5.25
C LYS A 135 1.92 13.96 5.89
N LEU A 136 0.64 13.79 5.57
CA LEU A 136 -0.41 14.49 6.29
C LEU A 136 -0.39 14.11 7.77
N SER A 137 -0.45 15.11 8.66
CA SER A 137 -0.47 14.85 10.10
C SER A 137 -1.86 14.37 10.52
N TYR A 138 -1.89 13.35 11.35
CA TYR A 138 -3.08 12.86 12.04
C TYR A 138 -2.90 12.86 13.57
N SER A 139 -1.88 13.57 14.07
CA SER A 139 -1.54 13.60 15.51
C SER A 139 -2.71 14.03 16.39
N GLU A 140 -3.59 14.90 15.89
CA GLU A 140 -4.83 15.32 16.57
C GLU A 140 -5.83 14.18 16.81
N PHE A 141 -5.75 13.09 16.03
CA PHE A 141 -6.61 11.90 16.18
C PHE A 141 -5.94 10.79 17.00
N GLY A 142 -4.65 10.91 17.33
CA GLY A 142 -3.87 9.96 18.11
C GLY A 142 -3.53 8.65 17.37
N SER A 143 -4.40 8.13 16.50
CA SER A 143 -4.15 6.94 15.69
C SER A 143 -4.87 6.97 14.35
N LEU A 144 -4.35 6.21 13.36
CA LEU A 144 -5.01 6.02 12.06
C LEU A 144 -6.40 5.38 12.19
N HIS A 145 -6.59 4.49 13.16
CA HIS A 145 -7.89 3.89 13.42
C HIS A 145 -8.91 4.92 13.92
N THR A 146 -8.50 5.87 14.74
CA THR A 146 -9.35 6.97 15.19
C THR A 146 -9.64 7.93 14.04
N LEU A 147 -8.65 8.25 13.22
CA LEU A 147 -8.83 9.04 12.00
C LEU A 147 -9.87 8.40 11.07
N TYR A 148 -9.72 7.11 10.77
CA TYR A 148 -10.65 6.35 9.95
C TYR A 148 -12.11 6.48 10.44
N LYS A 149 -12.33 6.43 11.77
CA LYS A 149 -13.68 6.51 12.35
C LYS A 149 -14.25 7.93 12.44
N ARG A 150 -13.41 8.94 12.62
CA ARG A 150 -13.85 10.31 12.88
C ARG A 150 -13.82 11.21 11.66
N ASP A 151 -12.87 10.99 10.76
CA ASP A 151 -12.70 11.77 9.55
C ASP A 151 -12.21 10.86 8.41
N TYR A 152 -13.17 10.17 7.82
CA TYR A 152 -12.91 9.21 6.74
C TYR A 152 -12.34 9.90 5.49
N HIS A 153 -12.78 11.13 5.19
CA HIS A 153 -12.25 11.89 4.06
C HIS A 153 -10.75 12.14 4.21
N LYS A 154 -10.34 12.65 5.38
CA LYS A 154 -8.92 12.87 5.68
C LYS A 154 -8.11 11.57 5.70
N PHE A 155 -8.72 10.46 6.11
CA PHE A 155 -8.09 9.14 6.05
C PHE A 155 -7.80 8.72 4.59
N ILE A 156 -8.73 8.93 3.66
CA ILE A 156 -8.50 8.66 2.23
C ILE A 156 -7.43 9.59 1.67
N GLU A 157 -7.49 10.89 1.95
CA GLU A 157 -6.46 11.83 1.53
C GLU A 157 -5.07 11.47 2.05
N TYR A 158 -4.98 10.98 3.30
CA TYR A 158 -3.74 10.48 3.86
C TYR A 158 -3.16 9.33 3.02
N ASN A 159 -3.98 8.34 2.65
CA ASN A 159 -3.52 7.21 1.84
C ASN A 159 -3.11 7.65 0.43
N VAL A 160 -3.89 8.54 -0.20
CA VAL A 160 -3.54 9.09 -1.52
C VAL A 160 -2.20 9.85 -1.45
N LYS A 161 -1.99 10.65 -0.42
CA LYS A 161 -0.73 11.38 -0.22
C LYS A 161 0.48 10.45 -0.06
N ASP A 162 0.31 9.31 0.62
CA ASP A 162 1.39 8.31 0.75
C ASP A 162 1.82 7.76 -0.62
N VAL A 163 0.88 7.48 -1.52
CA VAL A 163 1.16 7.02 -2.90
C VAL A 163 1.85 8.12 -3.71
N GLU A 164 1.33 9.37 -3.66
CA GLU A 164 1.92 10.51 -4.35
C GLU A 164 3.36 10.81 -3.91
N LEU A 165 3.68 10.62 -2.62
CA LEU A 165 5.05 10.80 -2.14
C LEU A 165 6.01 9.76 -2.73
N VAL A 166 5.58 8.50 -2.88
CA VAL A 166 6.40 7.46 -3.52
C VAL A 166 6.64 7.78 -4.99
N GLU A 167 5.60 8.17 -5.74
CA GLU A 167 5.70 8.58 -7.15
C GLU A 167 6.67 9.77 -7.32
N ARG A 168 6.59 10.75 -6.44
CA ARG A 168 7.47 11.93 -6.48
C ARG A 168 8.91 11.60 -6.11
N LEU A 169 9.13 10.66 -5.20
CA LEU A 169 10.47 10.14 -4.90
C LEU A 169 11.04 9.42 -6.12
N GLU A 170 10.23 8.61 -6.81
CA GLU A 170 10.62 7.94 -8.05
C GLU A 170 11.08 8.94 -9.12
N ASN A 171 10.30 9.99 -9.35
CA ASN A 171 10.62 11.01 -10.35
C ASN A 171 11.89 11.82 -10.02
N LYS A 172 12.35 11.82 -8.77
CA LYS A 172 13.57 12.52 -8.34
C LYS A 172 14.82 11.65 -8.38
N MET A 173 14.68 10.36 -8.18
CA MET A 173 15.78 9.40 -8.08
C MET A 173 16.24 8.93 -9.46
#